data_3cacaef859d16db97a9f48dc31c5d68e
#
_entry.id   3cacaef859d16db97a9f48dc31c5d68e
#
_cell.length_a   1.000
_cell.length_b   1.000
_cell.length_c   1.000
_cell.angle_alpha   90.00
_cell.angle_beta   90.00
_cell.angle_gamma   90.00
#
_symmetry.space_group_name_H-M   'P 1'
#
loop_
_entity.id
_entity.type
_entity.pdbx_description
1 polymer ?
#
loop_
_entity_poly.entity_id
_entity_poly.type
_entity_poly.pdbx_seq_one_letter_code
_entity_poly.pdbx_strand_id
1 'polypeptide(L)'
;NADNLEKKSKLRSFFEKDKKLVCVPFYPDNEQTLTKLAYNFFKNKKISISQANINLIINMCNGDREVLIKELTKIEYYSKNGNKISSENIIKLTNLSENHSVAELVDNCLAKNKKKIINILNENNFNNEDCILIARSFLNKSKKILQLSKEFEKNKNIELTISSAKPPIFWKDKEITKQQLNQWKPENIKKLIYKLCEIELLIKKNLNNSIHLITDFILEQSYFNSNN
;
A
#
# COMPACT_ATOMS: atom_id res chain seq x y z
N ASN A 1 21.74 5.73 -11.09
CA ASN A 1 20.31 5.82 -10.79
C ASN A 1 20.03 7.20 -10.21
N ALA A 2 19.01 7.85 -10.71
CA ALA A 2 18.49 9.11 -10.18
C ALA A 2 17.01 8.93 -9.90
N ASP A 3 16.55 9.58 -8.83
CA ASP A 3 15.14 9.69 -8.54
C ASP A 3 14.41 10.51 -9.61
N ASN A 4 13.17 10.87 -9.33
CA ASN A 4 12.30 11.56 -10.28
C ASN A 4 12.92 12.89 -10.77
N LEU A 5 13.47 12.89 -11.98
CA LEU A 5 14.04 14.08 -12.61
C LEU A 5 12.96 14.82 -13.42
N GLU A 6 12.72 16.08 -13.09
CA GLU A 6 11.83 16.93 -13.87
C GLU A 6 12.30 17.09 -15.31
N LYS A 7 11.35 17.30 -16.25
CA LYS A 7 11.68 17.54 -17.68
C LYS A 7 12.65 18.71 -17.88
N LYS A 8 12.64 19.71 -17.00
CA LYS A 8 13.54 20.88 -17.03
C LYS A 8 14.90 20.65 -16.36
N SER A 9 15.16 19.48 -15.80
CA SER A 9 16.43 19.18 -15.14
C SER A 9 17.60 19.26 -16.13
N LYS A 10 18.62 20.02 -15.77
CA LYS A 10 19.86 20.11 -16.56
C LYS A 10 20.55 18.74 -16.69
N LEU A 11 20.53 17.95 -15.63
CA LEU A 11 21.09 16.59 -15.63
C LEU A 11 20.36 15.69 -16.64
N ARG A 12 19.03 15.70 -16.62
CA ARG A 12 18.22 14.95 -17.57
C ARG A 12 18.49 15.39 -19.01
N SER A 13 18.47 16.69 -19.29
CA SER A 13 18.79 17.27 -20.60
C SER A 13 20.19 16.89 -21.09
N PHE A 14 21.17 16.83 -20.20
CA PHE A 14 22.53 16.41 -20.53
C PHE A 14 22.54 14.96 -21.03
N PHE A 15 21.92 14.03 -20.28
CA PHE A 15 21.88 12.62 -20.64
C PHE A 15 21.01 12.34 -21.90
N GLU A 16 19.94 13.09 -22.11
CA GLU A 16 19.08 12.91 -23.29
C GLU A 16 19.69 13.46 -24.58
N LYS A 17 20.58 14.46 -24.50
CA LYS A 17 21.20 15.09 -25.67
C LYS A 17 22.49 14.40 -26.14
N ASP A 18 23.21 13.74 -25.26
CA ASP A 18 24.47 13.09 -25.61
C ASP A 18 24.19 11.73 -26.26
N LYS A 19 24.63 11.57 -27.51
CA LYS A 19 24.47 10.33 -28.29
C LYS A 19 25.21 9.11 -27.72
N LYS A 20 26.16 9.33 -26.83
CA LYS A 20 26.94 8.26 -26.16
C LYS A 20 26.31 7.79 -24.86
N LEU A 21 25.29 8.49 -24.37
CA LEU A 21 24.62 8.20 -23.12
C LEU A 21 23.21 7.66 -23.37
N VAL A 22 22.74 6.79 -22.49
CA VAL A 22 21.39 6.21 -22.57
C VAL A 22 20.60 6.65 -21.34
N CYS A 23 19.50 7.33 -21.56
CA CYS A 23 18.56 7.72 -20.52
C CYS A 23 17.32 6.82 -20.61
N VAL A 24 17.15 5.96 -19.62
CA VAL A 24 16.01 5.03 -19.56
C VAL A 24 15.07 5.46 -18.46
N PRO A 25 13.83 5.89 -18.78
CA PRO A 25 12.85 6.23 -17.78
C PRO A 25 12.19 4.96 -17.22
N PHE A 26 12.14 4.85 -15.90
CA PHE A 26 11.37 3.81 -15.20
C PHE A 26 10.10 4.44 -14.62
N TYR A 27 8.96 3.92 -15.03
CA TYR A 27 7.67 4.35 -14.52
C TYR A 27 7.13 3.32 -13.52
N PRO A 28 6.39 3.76 -12.47
CA PRO A 28 5.71 2.83 -11.60
C PRO A 28 4.72 1.97 -12.39
N ASP A 29 4.61 0.71 -12.00
CA ASP A 29 3.67 -0.19 -12.63
C ASP A 29 2.22 0.23 -12.38
N ASN A 30 1.38 -0.06 -13.35
CA ASN A 30 -0.06 0.01 -13.24
C ASN A 30 -0.66 -1.41 -13.40
N GLU A 31 -1.96 -1.54 -13.21
CA GLU A 31 -2.66 -2.81 -13.34
C GLU A 31 -2.40 -3.49 -14.68
N GLN A 32 -2.42 -2.72 -15.77
CA GLN A 32 -2.23 -3.24 -17.13
C GLN A 32 -0.81 -3.78 -17.32
N THR A 33 0.21 -3.07 -16.82
CA THR A 33 1.61 -3.51 -16.93
C THR A 33 1.87 -4.77 -16.13
N LEU A 34 1.32 -4.90 -14.93
CA LEU A 34 1.43 -6.09 -14.10
C LEU A 34 0.67 -7.27 -14.69
N THR A 35 -0.53 -7.04 -15.22
CA THR A 35 -1.32 -8.06 -15.91
C THR A 35 -0.58 -8.60 -17.13
N LYS A 36 -0.01 -7.72 -17.95
CA LYS A 36 0.79 -8.10 -19.11
C LYS A 36 2.03 -8.88 -18.72
N LEU A 37 2.70 -8.49 -17.63
CA LEU A 37 3.86 -9.20 -17.09
C LEU A 37 3.49 -10.61 -16.67
N ALA A 38 2.45 -10.79 -15.86
CA ALA A 38 1.99 -12.08 -15.38
C ALA A 38 1.53 -12.99 -16.52
N TYR A 39 0.75 -12.43 -17.47
CA TYR A 39 0.31 -13.17 -18.66
C TYR A 39 1.49 -13.68 -19.49
N ASN A 40 2.47 -12.82 -19.80
CA ASN A 40 3.65 -13.18 -20.56
C ASN A 40 4.51 -14.21 -19.82
N PHE A 41 4.63 -14.11 -18.50
CA PHE A 41 5.35 -15.08 -17.69
C PHE A 41 4.76 -16.49 -17.87
N PHE A 42 3.45 -16.65 -17.64
CA PHE A 42 2.79 -17.97 -17.77
C PHE A 42 2.78 -18.47 -19.20
N LYS A 43 2.58 -17.61 -20.19
CA LYS A 43 2.65 -17.96 -21.61
C LYS A 43 4.03 -18.50 -22.00
N ASN A 44 5.11 -17.83 -21.59
CA ASN A 44 6.48 -18.26 -21.87
C ASN A 44 6.82 -19.59 -21.19
N LYS A 45 6.23 -19.85 -20.03
CA LYS A 45 6.39 -21.12 -19.30
C LYS A 45 5.41 -22.21 -19.72
N LYS A 46 4.53 -21.94 -20.71
CA LYS A 46 3.48 -22.86 -21.20
C LYS A 46 2.54 -23.34 -20.08
N ILE A 47 2.26 -22.48 -19.11
CA ILE A 47 1.36 -22.76 -17.98
C ILE A 47 -0.02 -22.18 -18.32
N SER A 48 -1.03 -23.06 -18.30
CA SER A 48 -2.43 -22.65 -18.49
C SER A 48 -3.00 -22.08 -17.19
N ILE A 49 -3.43 -20.83 -17.21
CA ILE A 49 -4.03 -20.13 -16.07
C ILE A 49 -5.16 -19.21 -16.55
N SER A 50 -6.23 -19.11 -15.78
CA SER A 50 -7.35 -18.22 -16.11
C SER A 50 -7.00 -16.74 -15.84
N GLN A 51 -7.65 -15.84 -16.57
CA GLN A 51 -7.50 -14.39 -16.33
C GLN A 51 -7.94 -14.01 -14.89
N ALA A 52 -8.98 -14.69 -14.37
CA ALA A 52 -9.42 -14.47 -12.99
C ALA A 52 -8.32 -14.80 -11.98
N ASN A 53 -7.56 -15.88 -12.20
CA ASN A 53 -6.45 -16.25 -11.35
C ASN A 53 -5.26 -15.30 -11.48
N ILE A 54 -4.97 -14.79 -12.68
CA ILE A 54 -3.96 -13.73 -12.88
C ILE A 54 -4.35 -12.49 -12.08
N ASN A 55 -5.59 -12.05 -12.19
CA ASN A 55 -6.09 -10.89 -11.44
C ASN A 55 -6.03 -11.11 -9.92
N LEU A 56 -6.34 -12.33 -9.46
CA LEU A 56 -6.23 -12.71 -8.05
C LEU A 56 -4.77 -12.54 -7.56
N ILE A 57 -3.79 -13.07 -8.28
CA ILE A 57 -2.37 -12.97 -7.92
C ILE A 57 -1.93 -11.50 -7.87
N ILE A 58 -2.27 -10.70 -8.88
CA ILE A 58 -1.94 -9.28 -8.94
C ILE A 58 -2.54 -8.53 -7.75
N ASN A 59 -3.80 -8.88 -7.41
CA ASN A 59 -4.49 -8.31 -6.27
C ASN A 59 -3.80 -8.62 -4.94
N MET A 60 -3.24 -9.78 -4.78
CA MET A 60 -2.53 -10.18 -3.58
C MET A 60 -1.14 -9.54 -3.45
N CYS A 61 -0.50 -9.18 -4.59
CA CYS A 61 0.84 -8.57 -4.60
C CYS A 61 0.87 -7.06 -4.35
N ASN A 62 -0.27 -6.42 -4.08
CA ASN A 62 -0.39 -4.98 -3.80
C ASN A 62 0.36 -4.04 -4.78
N GLY A 63 0.51 -4.48 -6.04
CA GLY A 63 1.17 -3.72 -7.10
C GLY A 63 2.69 -3.71 -7.05
N ASP A 64 3.29 -4.48 -6.16
CA ASP A 64 4.73 -4.67 -6.10
C ASP A 64 5.16 -5.69 -7.16
N ARG A 65 5.98 -5.23 -8.12
CA ARG A 65 6.50 -6.07 -9.20
C ARG A 65 7.41 -7.19 -8.69
N GLU A 66 8.23 -6.92 -7.69
CA GLU A 66 9.18 -7.91 -7.16
C GLU A 66 8.42 -9.02 -6.43
N VAL A 67 7.44 -8.65 -5.60
CA VAL A 67 6.53 -9.60 -4.95
C VAL A 67 5.79 -10.41 -6.01
N LEU A 68 5.24 -9.76 -7.03
CA LEU A 68 4.55 -10.47 -8.12
C LEU A 68 5.45 -11.52 -8.78
N ILE A 69 6.68 -11.19 -9.14
CA ILE A 69 7.60 -12.14 -9.77
C ILE A 69 7.89 -13.34 -8.86
N LYS A 70 8.09 -13.09 -7.56
CA LYS A 70 8.29 -14.16 -6.57
C LYS A 70 7.07 -15.10 -6.50
N GLU A 71 5.86 -14.54 -6.47
CA GLU A 71 4.63 -15.34 -6.45
C GLU A 71 4.41 -16.13 -7.75
N LEU A 72 4.64 -15.50 -8.91
CA LEU A 72 4.57 -16.19 -10.20
C LEU A 72 5.55 -17.38 -10.26
N THR A 73 6.74 -17.21 -9.70
CA THR A 73 7.76 -18.27 -9.66
C THR A 73 7.34 -19.43 -8.74
N LYS A 74 6.73 -19.15 -7.57
CA LYS A 74 6.17 -20.19 -6.70
C LYS A 74 5.09 -21.02 -7.43
N ILE A 75 4.19 -20.35 -8.14
CA ILE A 75 3.13 -21.01 -8.91
C ILE A 75 3.71 -21.82 -10.07
N GLU A 76 4.79 -21.35 -10.73
CA GLU A 76 5.51 -22.15 -11.74
C GLU A 76 6.02 -23.46 -11.15
N TYR A 77 6.70 -23.42 -10.01
CA TYR A 77 7.20 -24.64 -9.35
C TYR A 77 6.07 -25.57 -8.94
N TYR A 78 4.98 -25.04 -8.41
CA TYR A 78 3.81 -25.83 -8.05
C TYR A 78 3.20 -26.55 -9.27
N SER A 79 3.09 -25.84 -10.40
CA SER A 79 2.58 -26.38 -11.66
C SER A 79 3.48 -27.47 -12.25
N LYS A 80 4.82 -27.34 -12.15
CA LYS A 80 5.78 -28.34 -12.64
C LYS A 80 5.64 -29.69 -11.95
N ASN A 81 5.11 -29.73 -10.74
CA ASN A 81 4.83 -30.95 -10.00
C ASN A 81 3.50 -31.62 -10.42
N GLY A 82 2.89 -31.19 -11.53
CA GLY A 82 1.65 -31.79 -12.06
C GLY A 82 0.38 -31.27 -11.35
N ASN A 83 0.48 -30.31 -10.47
CA ASN A 83 -0.65 -29.78 -9.72
C ASN A 83 -1.51 -28.81 -10.55
N LYS A 84 -2.83 -28.89 -10.40
CA LYS A 84 -3.76 -27.94 -11.04
C LYS A 84 -3.73 -26.57 -10.34
N ILE A 85 -3.69 -25.52 -11.15
CA ILE A 85 -3.75 -24.13 -10.67
C ILE A 85 -5.23 -23.76 -10.50
N SER A 86 -5.75 -23.92 -9.29
CA SER A 86 -7.06 -23.42 -8.88
C SER A 86 -6.93 -22.14 -8.05
N SER A 87 -8.00 -21.37 -7.93
CA SER A 87 -8.03 -20.17 -7.08
C SER A 87 -7.69 -20.48 -5.61
N GLU A 88 -8.20 -21.62 -5.10
CA GLU A 88 -7.91 -22.08 -3.74
C GLU A 88 -6.42 -22.39 -3.54
N ASN A 89 -5.81 -23.08 -4.52
CA ASN A 89 -4.39 -23.40 -4.44
C ASN A 89 -3.50 -22.16 -4.54
N ILE A 90 -3.90 -21.19 -5.36
CA ILE A 90 -3.21 -19.89 -5.42
C ILE A 90 -3.26 -19.20 -4.05
N ILE A 91 -4.42 -19.12 -3.42
CA ILE A 91 -4.57 -18.51 -2.09
C ILE A 91 -3.67 -19.22 -1.06
N LYS A 92 -3.64 -20.55 -1.07
CA LYS A 92 -2.79 -21.35 -0.16
C LYS A 92 -1.29 -21.17 -0.43
N LEU A 93 -0.89 -21.07 -1.69
CA LEU A 93 0.51 -20.92 -2.08
C LEU A 93 1.06 -19.53 -1.80
N THR A 94 0.24 -18.53 -2.03
CA THR A 94 0.68 -17.15 -1.94
C THR A 94 0.82 -16.65 -0.50
N ASN A 95 0.27 -17.38 0.50
CA ASN A 95 0.32 -17.03 1.94
C ASN A 95 0.19 -15.53 2.26
N LEU A 96 -0.19 -14.74 1.25
CA LEU A 96 -0.37 -13.29 1.36
C LEU A 96 -1.68 -12.94 2.09
N SER A 97 -2.53 -13.95 2.30
CA SER A 97 -3.78 -13.81 3.06
C SER A 97 -3.56 -13.76 4.57
N GLU A 98 -2.40 -14.23 5.06
CA GLU A 98 -2.13 -14.30 6.49
C GLU A 98 -1.21 -13.18 7.00
N ASN A 99 -0.54 -12.45 6.10
CA ASN A 99 0.27 -11.30 6.45
C ASN A 99 -0.37 -10.02 5.91
N HIS A 100 -1.44 -9.59 6.54
CA HIS A 100 -1.92 -8.22 6.36
C HIS A 100 -0.76 -7.27 6.66
N SER A 101 -0.37 -6.47 5.69
CA SER A 101 0.74 -5.55 5.87
C SER A 101 0.37 -4.49 6.91
N VAL A 102 1.38 -3.98 7.61
CA VAL A 102 1.23 -2.79 8.46
C VAL A 102 0.53 -1.65 7.68
N ALA A 103 0.80 -1.53 6.39
CA ALA A 103 0.15 -0.56 5.53
C ALA A 103 -1.37 -0.79 5.42
N GLU A 104 -1.82 -2.04 5.29
CA GLU A 104 -3.24 -2.38 5.23
C GLU A 104 -3.96 -2.08 6.54
N LEU A 105 -3.33 -2.38 7.69
CA LEU A 105 -3.87 -2.01 9.01
C LEU A 105 -4.07 -0.50 9.12
N VAL A 106 -3.05 0.28 8.77
CA VAL A 106 -3.08 1.75 8.83
C VAL A 106 -4.12 2.32 7.88
N ASP A 107 -4.20 1.81 6.66
CA ASP A 107 -5.16 2.27 5.66
C ASP A 107 -6.60 2.01 6.09
N ASN A 108 -6.90 0.84 6.63
CA ASN A 108 -8.22 0.51 7.14
C ASN A 108 -8.57 1.30 8.41
N CYS A 109 -7.60 1.60 9.27
CA CYS A 109 -7.84 2.44 10.44
C CYS A 109 -8.20 3.88 10.03
N LEU A 110 -7.46 4.48 9.09
CA LEU A 110 -7.78 5.80 8.55
C LEU A 110 -9.10 5.82 7.77
N ALA A 111 -9.47 4.72 7.13
CA ALA A 111 -10.78 4.55 6.47
C ALA A 111 -11.91 4.18 7.43
N LYS A 112 -11.62 3.96 8.71
CA LYS A 112 -12.57 3.52 9.77
C LYS A 112 -13.31 2.22 9.47
N ASN A 113 -12.62 1.28 8.82
CA ASN A 113 -13.13 -0.05 8.48
C ASN A 113 -13.02 -1.03 9.66
N LYS A 114 -13.87 -0.87 10.67
CA LYS A 114 -13.83 -1.60 11.96
C LYS A 114 -13.68 -3.12 11.82
N LYS A 115 -14.48 -3.75 10.95
CA LYS A 115 -14.43 -5.20 10.75
C LYS A 115 -13.05 -5.66 10.26
N LYS A 116 -12.49 -4.96 9.28
CA LYS A 116 -11.16 -5.29 8.75
C LYS A 116 -10.05 -5.06 9.78
N ILE A 117 -10.11 -3.98 10.56
CA ILE A 117 -9.14 -3.70 11.61
C ILE A 117 -9.11 -4.84 12.62
N ILE A 118 -10.28 -5.27 13.12
CA ILE A 118 -10.39 -6.37 14.09
C ILE A 118 -9.83 -7.66 13.50
N ASN A 119 -10.17 -8.00 12.25
CA ASN A 119 -9.64 -9.19 11.59
C ASN A 119 -8.12 -9.12 11.48
N ILE A 120 -7.56 -7.99 11.00
CA ILE A 120 -6.11 -7.81 10.86
C ILE A 120 -5.40 -7.95 12.22
N LEU A 121 -5.95 -7.34 13.27
CA LEU A 121 -5.35 -7.43 14.61
C LEU A 121 -5.40 -8.86 15.19
N ASN A 122 -6.44 -9.63 14.87
CA ASN A 122 -6.58 -11.02 15.34
C ASN A 122 -5.76 -12.02 14.53
N GLU A 123 -5.56 -11.76 13.23
CA GLU A 123 -4.86 -12.68 12.32
C GLU A 123 -3.35 -12.46 12.31
N ASN A 124 -2.87 -11.29 12.73
CA ASN A 124 -1.45 -10.97 12.78
C ASN A 124 -0.90 -11.01 14.20
N ASN A 125 0.20 -11.72 14.37
CA ASN A 125 0.98 -11.71 15.61
C ASN A 125 2.02 -10.58 15.55
N PHE A 126 1.58 -9.34 15.71
CA PHE A 126 2.49 -8.20 15.79
C PHE A 126 3.40 -8.30 17.03
N ASN A 127 4.67 -8.02 16.82
CA ASN A 127 5.66 -7.97 17.91
C ASN A 127 5.98 -6.50 18.28
N ASN A 128 6.86 -6.31 19.28
CA ASN A 128 7.21 -4.99 19.77
C ASN A 128 7.93 -4.11 18.72
N GLU A 129 8.67 -4.71 17.78
CA GLU A 129 9.35 -3.98 16.70
C GLU A 129 8.33 -3.49 15.66
N ASP A 130 7.31 -4.30 15.38
CA ASP A 130 6.21 -3.93 14.48
C ASP A 130 5.44 -2.72 15.01
N CYS A 131 5.32 -2.54 16.32
CA CYS A 131 4.61 -1.41 16.92
C CYS A 131 5.21 -0.06 16.53
N ILE A 132 6.54 0.04 16.48
CA ILE A 132 7.24 1.26 16.02
C ILE A 132 6.99 1.47 14.52
N LEU A 133 7.03 0.39 13.75
CA LEU A 133 6.76 0.43 12.30
C LEU A 133 5.32 0.87 12.02
N ILE A 134 4.34 0.33 12.77
CA ILE A 134 2.93 0.72 12.69
C ILE A 134 2.76 2.22 12.98
N ALA A 135 3.32 2.71 14.10
CA ALA A 135 3.21 4.12 14.50
C ALA A 135 3.80 5.05 13.42
N ARG A 136 4.97 4.73 12.87
CA ARG A 136 5.62 5.51 11.81
C ARG A 136 4.86 5.45 10.49
N SER A 137 4.37 4.29 10.10
CA SER A 137 3.55 4.13 8.89
C SER A 137 2.27 4.95 9.00
N PHE A 138 1.65 4.92 10.19
CA PHE A 138 0.46 5.71 10.48
C PHE A 138 0.74 7.22 10.38
N LEU A 139 1.84 7.68 10.98
CA LEU A 139 2.27 9.08 10.93
C LEU A 139 2.51 9.54 9.49
N ASN A 140 3.23 8.73 8.70
CA ASN A 140 3.53 9.05 7.31
C ASN A 140 2.26 9.11 6.45
N LYS A 141 1.35 8.15 6.62
CA LYS A 141 0.07 8.14 5.89
C LYS A 141 -0.80 9.31 6.30
N SER A 142 -0.90 9.62 7.61
CA SER A 142 -1.66 10.76 8.11
C SER A 142 -1.17 12.09 7.55
N LYS A 143 0.15 12.27 7.40
CA LYS A 143 0.72 13.47 6.74
C LYS A 143 0.30 13.59 5.28
N LYS A 144 0.29 12.47 4.54
CA LYS A 144 -0.19 12.44 3.14
C LYS A 144 -1.68 12.78 3.06
N ILE A 145 -2.51 12.18 3.93
CA ILE A 145 -3.94 12.47 3.96
C ILE A 145 -4.19 13.93 4.37
N LEU A 146 -3.41 14.51 5.29
CA LEU A 146 -3.50 15.93 5.64
C LEU A 146 -3.26 16.83 4.42
N GLN A 147 -2.28 16.52 3.60
CA GLN A 147 -2.01 17.27 2.38
C GLN A 147 -3.19 17.17 1.40
N LEU A 148 -3.67 15.97 1.15
CA LEU A 148 -4.80 15.72 0.25
C LEU A 148 -6.10 16.35 0.77
N SER A 149 -6.37 16.28 2.08
CA SER A 149 -7.58 16.87 2.67
C SER A 149 -7.59 18.39 2.55
N LYS A 150 -6.43 19.06 2.65
CA LYS A 150 -6.32 20.51 2.40
C LYS A 150 -6.60 20.87 0.94
N GLU A 151 -6.14 20.04 -0.02
CA GLU A 151 -6.42 20.23 -1.43
C GLU A 151 -7.89 19.96 -1.74
N PHE A 152 -8.47 18.95 -1.13
CA PHE A 152 -9.89 18.64 -1.23
C PHE A 152 -10.77 19.77 -0.67
N GLU A 153 -10.39 20.39 0.44
CA GLU A 153 -11.13 21.56 0.97
C GLU A 153 -11.15 22.74 0.00
N LYS A 154 -10.08 22.93 -0.78
CA LYS A 154 -9.99 24.03 -1.76
C LYS A 154 -10.82 23.78 -3.00
N ASN A 155 -10.73 22.58 -3.57
CA ASN A 155 -11.30 22.28 -4.88
C ASN A 155 -12.67 21.57 -4.80
N LYS A 156 -13.04 21.06 -3.63
CA LYS A 156 -14.31 20.34 -3.36
C LYS A 156 -14.56 19.14 -4.29
N ASN A 157 -13.53 18.66 -4.98
CA ASN A 157 -13.62 17.55 -5.93
C ASN A 157 -12.61 16.47 -5.57
N ILE A 158 -13.11 15.33 -5.07
CA ILE A 158 -12.30 14.23 -4.59
C ILE A 158 -11.52 13.53 -5.73
N GLU A 159 -12.14 13.40 -6.91
CA GLU A 159 -11.49 12.77 -8.07
C GLU A 159 -10.33 13.63 -8.58
N LEU A 160 -10.55 14.94 -8.64
CA LEU A 160 -9.51 15.88 -9.02
C LEU A 160 -8.36 15.86 -8.02
N THR A 161 -8.66 15.83 -6.72
CA THR A 161 -7.65 15.74 -5.64
C THR A 161 -6.79 14.49 -5.78
N ILE A 162 -7.42 13.34 -6.05
CA ILE A 162 -6.72 12.06 -6.18
C ILE A 162 -5.89 12.00 -7.47
N SER A 163 -6.43 12.51 -8.59
CA SER A 163 -5.72 12.48 -9.87
C SER A 163 -4.55 13.45 -9.96
N SER A 164 -4.62 14.57 -9.25
CA SER A 164 -3.55 15.59 -9.18
C SER A 164 -2.51 15.34 -8.09
N ALA A 165 -2.68 14.30 -7.27
CA ALA A 165 -1.79 14.00 -6.16
C ALA A 165 -0.34 13.80 -6.57
N LYS A 166 0.58 14.35 -5.78
CA LYS A 166 2.04 14.20 -5.97
C LYS A 166 2.69 13.69 -4.68
N PRO A 167 3.33 12.50 -4.69
CA PRO A 167 3.40 11.54 -5.82
C PRO A 167 2.03 10.96 -6.18
N PRO A 168 1.87 10.41 -7.42
CA PRO A 168 0.60 9.80 -7.84
C PRO A 168 0.17 8.68 -6.92
N ILE A 169 -1.14 8.63 -6.63
CA ILE A 169 -1.72 7.56 -5.80
C ILE A 169 -1.82 6.30 -6.65
N PHE A 170 -1.33 5.20 -6.09
CA PHE A 170 -1.42 3.91 -6.75
C PHE A 170 -2.89 3.53 -6.99
N TRP A 171 -3.19 2.93 -8.14
CA TRP A 171 -4.56 2.70 -8.58
C TRP A 171 -5.42 1.90 -7.57
N LYS A 172 -4.82 0.93 -6.85
CA LYS A 172 -5.50 0.16 -5.79
C LYS A 172 -5.83 0.97 -4.55
N ASP A 173 -5.02 1.97 -4.26
CA ASP A 173 -5.19 2.78 -3.04
C ASP A 173 -6.20 3.91 -3.25
N LYS A 174 -6.67 4.14 -4.49
CA LYS A 174 -7.58 5.24 -4.80
C LYS A 174 -8.86 5.16 -4.01
N GLU A 175 -9.51 4.00 -3.99
CA GLU A 175 -10.80 3.83 -3.31
C GLU A 175 -10.68 3.96 -1.79
N ILE A 176 -9.64 3.36 -1.18
CA ILE A 176 -9.43 3.53 0.25
C ILE A 176 -9.04 4.96 0.61
N THR A 177 -8.28 5.64 -0.27
CA THR A 177 -7.93 7.06 -0.08
C THR A 177 -9.17 7.96 -0.17
N LYS A 178 -10.14 7.67 -1.06
CA LYS A 178 -11.44 8.37 -1.09
C LYS A 178 -12.19 8.20 0.23
N GLN A 179 -12.26 6.97 0.74
CA GLN A 179 -12.88 6.69 2.05
C GLN A 179 -12.20 7.49 3.16
N GLN A 180 -10.85 7.50 3.19
CA GLN A 180 -10.07 8.27 4.17
C GLN A 180 -10.36 9.77 4.10
N LEU A 181 -10.38 10.35 2.89
CA LEU A 181 -10.67 11.78 2.71
C LEU A 181 -12.08 12.17 3.18
N ASN A 182 -13.06 11.28 3.03
CA ASN A 182 -14.42 11.51 3.52
C ASN A 182 -14.53 11.44 5.05
N GLN A 183 -13.61 10.71 5.73
CA GLN A 183 -13.62 10.54 7.19
C GLN A 183 -12.90 11.66 7.94
N TRP A 184 -11.98 12.36 7.29
CA TRP A 184 -11.03 13.21 7.99
C TRP A 184 -11.00 14.65 7.46
N LYS A 185 -11.38 15.60 8.33
CA LYS A 185 -11.10 17.02 8.11
C LYS A 185 -9.63 17.33 8.46
N PRO A 186 -8.99 18.35 7.83
CA PRO A 186 -7.59 18.69 8.11
C PRO A 186 -7.27 18.91 9.58
N GLU A 187 -8.18 19.56 10.34
CA GLU A 187 -7.97 19.84 11.77
C GLU A 187 -7.93 18.55 12.60
N ASN A 188 -8.78 17.59 12.28
CA ASN A 188 -8.82 16.30 13.00
C ASN A 188 -7.58 15.45 12.68
N ILE A 189 -7.09 15.49 11.45
CA ILE A 189 -5.82 14.83 11.10
C ILE A 189 -4.62 15.48 11.79
N LYS A 190 -4.59 16.80 11.94
CA LYS A 190 -3.54 17.45 12.72
C LYS A 190 -3.51 16.94 14.16
N LYS A 191 -4.68 16.84 14.81
CA LYS A 191 -4.79 16.27 16.17
C LYS A 191 -4.30 14.83 16.20
N LEU A 192 -4.68 14.02 15.21
CA LEU A 192 -4.22 12.64 15.07
C LEU A 192 -2.70 12.55 14.95
N ILE A 193 -2.07 13.43 14.15
CA ILE A 193 -0.61 13.47 13.98
C ILE A 193 0.08 13.77 15.31
N TYR A 194 -0.39 14.72 16.10
CA TYR A 194 0.16 15.01 17.43
C TYR A 194 0.04 13.78 18.35
N LYS A 195 -1.14 13.15 18.40
CA LYS A 195 -1.36 11.97 19.22
C LYS A 195 -0.47 10.80 18.79
N LEU A 196 -0.23 10.62 17.48
CA LEU A 196 0.69 9.61 16.96
C LEU A 196 2.15 9.86 17.39
N CYS A 197 2.59 11.11 17.43
CA CYS A 197 3.92 11.44 17.94
C CYS A 197 4.05 11.11 19.43
N GLU A 198 3.01 11.34 20.22
CA GLU A 198 2.98 10.98 21.66
C GLU A 198 3.01 9.45 21.83
N ILE A 199 2.21 8.71 21.07
CA ILE A 199 2.19 7.24 21.09
C ILE A 199 3.55 6.67 20.68
N GLU A 200 4.17 7.18 19.61
CA GLU A 200 5.52 6.74 19.20
C GLU A 200 6.54 6.95 20.32
N LEU A 201 6.45 8.07 21.04
CA LEU A 201 7.33 8.36 22.17
C LEU A 201 7.08 7.40 23.34
N LEU A 202 5.82 7.10 23.65
CA LEU A 202 5.44 6.16 24.71
C LEU A 202 5.90 4.74 24.40
N ILE A 203 5.74 4.27 23.16
CA ILE A 203 6.21 2.97 22.69
C ILE A 203 7.73 2.86 22.87
N LYS A 204 8.49 3.88 22.49
CA LYS A 204 9.95 3.89 22.63
C LYS A 204 10.42 3.87 24.10
N LYS A 205 9.65 4.47 25.01
CA LYS A 205 9.95 4.47 26.45
C LYS A 205 9.58 3.16 27.14
N ASN A 206 8.54 2.46 26.66
CA ASN A 206 7.95 1.28 27.29
C ASN A 206 7.75 0.15 26.28
N LEU A 207 8.83 -0.45 25.82
CA LEU A 207 8.79 -1.52 24.82
C LEU A 207 7.90 -2.71 25.22
N ASN A 208 7.87 -3.07 26.50
CA ASN A 208 7.08 -4.21 26.98
C ASN A 208 5.56 -4.02 26.83
N ASN A 209 5.07 -2.79 26.81
CA ASN A 209 3.65 -2.47 26.69
C ASN A 209 3.29 -1.93 25.29
N SER A 210 4.21 -1.97 24.34
CA SER A 210 4.03 -1.34 23.04
C SER A 210 2.85 -1.90 22.24
N ILE A 211 2.61 -3.22 22.32
CA ILE A 211 1.49 -3.88 21.65
C ILE A 211 0.15 -3.36 22.19
N HIS A 212 -0.01 -3.27 23.51
CA HIS A 212 -1.24 -2.76 24.10
C HIS A 212 -1.46 -1.29 23.72
N LEU A 213 -0.43 -0.45 23.83
CA LEU A 213 -0.50 0.97 23.49
C LEU A 213 -0.94 1.20 22.03
N ILE A 214 -0.35 0.47 21.09
CA ILE A 214 -0.68 0.66 19.67
C ILE A 214 -2.07 0.08 19.33
N THR A 215 -2.42 -1.07 19.93
CA THR A 215 -3.72 -1.70 19.72
C THR A 215 -4.85 -0.84 20.26
N ASP A 216 -4.73 -0.35 21.49
CA ASP A 216 -5.72 0.54 22.10
C ASP A 216 -5.88 1.83 21.28
N PHE A 217 -4.76 2.40 20.83
CA PHE A 217 -4.80 3.57 19.97
C PHE A 217 -5.55 3.30 18.66
N ILE A 218 -5.26 2.18 17.98
CA ILE A 218 -5.92 1.82 16.71
C ILE A 218 -7.41 1.61 16.93
N LEU A 219 -7.79 0.90 17.98
CA LEU A 219 -9.19 0.68 18.30
C LEU A 219 -9.89 2.00 18.63
N GLU A 220 -9.31 2.85 19.47
CA GLU A 220 -9.85 4.16 19.78
C GLU A 220 -10.10 4.98 18.50
N GLN A 221 -9.10 5.08 17.60
CA GLN A 221 -9.25 5.82 16.35
C GLN A 221 -10.32 5.22 15.43
N SER A 222 -10.55 3.91 15.48
CA SER A 222 -11.60 3.25 14.70
C SER A 222 -13.02 3.55 15.19
N TYR A 223 -13.17 3.88 16.48
CA TYR A 223 -14.45 4.19 17.11
C TYR A 223 -14.77 5.69 17.13
N PHE A 224 -13.77 6.55 17.04
CA PHE A 224 -14.00 8.01 17.05
C PHE A 224 -14.77 8.43 15.80
N ASN A 225 -16.02 8.84 15.97
CA ASN A 225 -16.75 9.54 14.92
C ASN A 225 -16.23 10.97 14.84
N SER A 226 -15.60 11.33 13.71
CA SER A 226 -15.07 12.68 13.45
C SER A 226 -16.18 13.73 13.15
N ASN A 227 -17.41 13.43 13.53
CA ASN A 227 -18.59 14.26 13.29
C ASN A 227 -19.02 15.09 14.52
N ASN A 228 -18.12 15.41 15.43
CA ASN A 228 -18.31 16.48 16.42
C ASN A 228 -17.27 17.57 16.24
#